data_601ad5e7f10123bde1c8c8d2bda3ccce
#
_entry.id   601ad5e7f10123bde1c8c8d2bda3ccce
#
_cell.length_a   1.000
_cell.length_b   1.000
_cell.length_c   1.000
_cell.angle_alpha   90.00
_cell.angle_beta   90.00
_cell.angle_gamma   90.00
#
_symmetry.space_group_name_H-M   'P 1'
#
loop_
_entity.id
_entity.type
_entity.pdbx_description
1 polymer ?
#
loop_
_entity_poly.entity_id
_entity_poly.type
_entity_poly.pdbx_seq_one_letter_code
_entity_poly.pdbx_strand_id
1 'polypeptide(L)'
;MVLLGKMTTYETFASVYDAIMDDSLYDKWTDFSLRHFPKNKKKLLELACGTGIQSVRFAKAGFDVAGLDLSDEMLEIARKRAKEAGEAIEFKQGNMLDLSQAGKYDLVTCYSDSICYMADEVEVGDVFQQVYNCLNEGGVFIFDVHSTYQTDTVFPGYSYHENAEEFAMVWDTYADEAPHSVVHELTFFLQDEDGRFTRYDEVHEERTYEVLTYDILLEQAGFKSFKLYADFEDKKPRKKSNRWFFVVEK
;
A
#
# COMPACT_ATOMS: atom_id res chain seq x y z
N MET A 1 -17.61 12.78 -21.00
CA MET A 1 -16.76 12.42 -22.17
C MET A 1 -15.40 13.07 -21.95
N VAL A 2 -14.54 12.41 -21.21
CA VAL A 2 -13.16 12.86 -20.98
C VAL A 2 -12.34 12.31 -22.13
N LEU A 3 -11.72 13.18 -22.90
CA LEU A 3 -10.78 12.83 -23.97
C LEU A 3 -9.56 12.12 -23.34
N LEU A 4 -9.50 10.81 -23.46
CA LEU A 4 -8.28 10.03 -23.22
C LEU A 4 -7.29 10.35 -24.35
N GLY A 5 -6.37 11.29 -24.10
CA GLY A 5 -5.18 11.45 -24.94
C GLY A 5 -4.36 10.15 -24.90
N LYS A 6 -3.46 9.93 -25.86
CA LYS A 6 -2.58 8.75 -25.94
C LYS A 6 -1.96 8.47 -24.57
N MET A 7 -2.56 7.54 -23.83
CA MET A 7 -2.03 7.07 -22.56
C MET A 7 -0.89 6.09 -22.86
N THR A 8 0.22 6.22 -22.14
CA THR A 8 1.28 5.20 -22.13
C THR A 8 0.77 3.95 -21.43
N THR A 9 1.39 2.81 -21.63
CA THR A 9 0.98 1.50 -21.10
C THR A 9 0.73 1.52 -19.59
N TYR A 10 1.50 2.32 -18.85
CA TYR A 10 1.40 2.44 -17.39
C TYR A 10 0.33 3.44 -16.90
N GLU A 11 0.07 4.54 -17.63
CA GLU A 11 -1.05 5.44 -17.32
C GLU A 11 -2.38 4.70 -17.40
N THR A 12 -2.46 3.73 -18.30
CA THR A 12 -3.65 2.91 -18.52
C THR A 12 -3.85 1.93 -17.35
N PHE A 13 -2.77 1.28 -16.87
CA PHE A 13 -2.84 0.37 -15.72
C PHE A 13 -3.23 1.10 -14.42
N ALA A 14 -2.58 2.20 -14.12
CA ALA A 14 -2.88 2.96 -12.91
C ALA A 14 -4.32 3.52 -12.89
N SER A 15 -4.89 3.85 -14.07
CA SER A 15 -6.30 4.27 -14.16
C SER A 15 -7.28 3.11 -13.94
N VAL A 16 -6.92 1.91 -14.41
CA VAL A 16 -7.71 0.69 -14.17
C VAL A 16 -7.57 0.23 -12.73
N TYR A 17 -6.38 0.35 -12.14
CA TYR A 17 -6.13 0.06 -10.74
C TYR A 17 -7.11 0.83 -9.83
N ASP A 18 -7.25 2.13 -10.06
CA ASP A 18 -8.21 2.94 -9.31
C ASP A 18 -9.68 2.51 -9.52
N ALA A 19 -10.03 2.01 -10.71
CA ALA A 19 -11.38 1.54 -11.00
C ALA A 19 -11.71 0.19 -10.33
N ILE A 20 -10.68 -0.64 -10.10
CA ILE A 20 -10.82 -1.98 -9.51
C ILE A 20 -10.76 -1.92 -7.98
N MET A 21 -9.96 -1.00 -7.44
CA MET A 21 -9.82 -0.85 -5.99
C MET A 21 -11.11 -0.35 -5.36
N ASP A 22 -11.58 -1.08 -4.36
CA ASP A 22 -12.72 -0.65 -3.54
C ASP A 22 -12.39 0.64 -2.78
N ASP A 23 -12.94 1.77 -3.24
CA ASP A 23 -12.73 3.09 -2.65
C ASP A 23 -13.07 3.12 -1.15
N SER A 24 -13.98 2.25 -0.69
CA SER A 24 -14.33 2.10 0.72
C SER A 24 -13.18 1.59 1.60
N LEU A 25 -12.18 0.93 1.02
CA LEU A 25 -10.99 0.49 1.75
C LEU A 25 -10.13 1.69 2.17
N TYR A 26 -9.99 2.69 1.30
CA TYR A 26 -9.25 3.92 1.63
C TYR A 26 -9.92 4.69 2.77
N ASP A 27 -11.25 4.70 2.85
CA ASP A 27 -11.95 5.25 4.01
C ASP A 27 -11.61 4.50 5.30
N LYS A 28 -11.56 3.17 5.25
CA LYS A 28 -11.22 2.32 6.40
C LYS A 28 -9.77 2.54 6.86
N TRP A 29 -8.79 2.64 5.93
CA TRP A 29 -7.40 2.98 6.27
C TRP A 29 -7.29 4.36 6.88
N THR A 30 -8.00 5.36 6.31
CA THR A 30 -8.04 6.71 6.87
C THR A 30 -8.58 6.71 8.29
N ASP A 31 -9.75 6.13 8.50
CA ASP A 31 -10.42 6.07 9.81
C ASP A 31 -9.57 5.33 10.85
N PHE A 32 -8.95 4.21 10.46
CA PHE A 32 -8.04 3.47 11.32
C PHE A 32 -6.86 4.35 11.74
N SER A 33 -6.21 5.01 10.78
CA SER A 33 -5.07 5.90 11.03
C SER A 33 -5.42 7.03 11.98
N LEU A 34 -6.54 7.73 11.73
CA LEU A 34 -6.99 8.87 12.54
C LEU A 34 -7.30 8.49 13.99
N ARG A 35 -7.71 7.23 14.25
CA ARG A 35 -7.90 6.73 15.61
C ARG A 35 -6.58 6.52 16.35
N HIS A 36 -5.51 6.23 15.63
CA HIS A 36 -4.21 5.86 16.20
C HIS A 36 -3.14 6.95 16.11
N PHE A 37 -3.35 7.99 15.30
CA PHE A 37 -2.43 9.11 15.21
C PHE A 37 -2.48 10.00 16.45
N PRO A 38 -1.34 10.36 17.03
CA PRO A 38 -1.28 11.35 18.11
C PRO A 38 -1.79 12.72 17.62
N LYS A 39 -2.66 13.38 18.40
CA LYS A 39 -3.35 14.62 18.01
C LYS A 39 -2.43 15.80 17.68
N ASN A 40 -1.21 15.81 18.22
CA ASN A 40 -0.24 16.90 18.07
C ASN A 40 0.79 16.64 16.97
N LYS A 41 0.67 15.54 16.24
CA LYS A 41 1.59 15.14 15.15
C LYS A 41 0.94 15.47 13.80
N LYS A 42 1.71 16.01 12.86
CA LYS A 42 1.15 16.53 11.61
C LYS A 42 1.92 16.13 10.36
N LYS A 43 3.24 15.98 10.45
CA LYS A 43 4.08 15.69 9.29
C LYS A 43 4.07 14.19 9.00
N LEU A 44 3.48 13.81 7.88
CA LEU A 44 3.23 12.42 7.50
C LEU A 44 3.96 12.06 6.21
N LEU A 45 4.62 10.90 6.20
CA LEU A 45 5.12 10.25 4.99
C LEU A 45 4.28 9.00 4.70
N GLU A 46 3.73 8.91 3.52
CA GLU A 46 3.11 7.70 3.01
C GLU A 46 4.09 6.97 2.08
N LEU A 47 4.44 5.73 2.43
CA LEU A 47 5.26 4.84 1.63
C LEU A 47 4.36 4.02 0.70
N ALA A 48 4.84 3.74 -0.52
CA ALA A 48 4.07 3.08 -1.58
C ALA A 48 2.71 3.77 -1.80
N CYS A 49 2.75 5.10 -2.00
CA CYS A 49 1.54 5.92 -2.05
C CYS A 49 0.71 5.73 -3.33
N GLY A 50 1.23 5.02 -4.34
CA GLY A 50 0.56 4.73 -5.59
C GLY A 50 0.00 5.97 -6.26
N THR A 51 -1.28 5.93 -6.64
CA THR A 51 -2.00 7.03 -7.27
C THR A 51 -2.40 8.16 -6.31
N GLY A 52 -1.96 8.11 -5.04
CA GLY A 52 -2.09 9.19 -4.05
C GLY A 52 -3.49 9.37 -3.45
N ILE A 53 -4.38 8.40 -3.57
CA ILE A 53 -5.75 8.49 -3.00
C ILE A 53 -5.66 8.70 -1.49
N GLN A 54 -4.88 7.87 -0.81
CA GLN A 54 -4.74 7.92 0.64
C GLN A 54 -4.00 9.19 1.09
N SER A 55 -2.95 9.60 0.35
CA SER A 55 -2.23 10.87 0.58
C SER A 55 -3.18 12.07 0.57
N VAL A 56 -4.08 12.15 -0.42
CA VAL A 56 -5.06 13.25 -0.53
C VAL A 56 -6.06 13.21 0.63
N ARG A 57 -6.50 12.03 1.07
CA ARG A 57 -7.39 11.87 2.23
C ARG A 57 -6.74 12.39 3.51
N PHE A 58 -5.48 12.06 3.74
CA PHE A 58 -4.72 12.57 4.88
C PHE A 58 -4.51 14.09 4.81
N ALA A 59 -4.19 14.64 3.63
CA ALA A 59 -4.05 16.08 3.47
C ALA A 59 -5.37 16.82 3.78
N LYS A 60 -6.50 16.32 3.27
CA LYS A 60 -7.84 16.84 3.62
C LYS A 60 -8.17 16.71 5.10
N ALA A 61 -7.64 15.73 5.80
CA ALA A 61 -7.76 15.60 7.25
C ALA A 61 -6.82 16.54 8.04
N GLY A 62 -6.02 17.37 7.34
CA GLY A 62 -5.18 18.43 7.90
C GLY A 62 -3.78 18.00 8.29
N PHE A 63 -3.25 16.94 7.65
CA PHE A 63 -1.84 16.54 7.77
C PHE A 63 -1.00 17.22 6.70
N ASP A 64 0.28 17.43 7.01
CA ASP A 64 1.34 17.84 6.09
C ASP A 64 1.94 16.56 5.47
N VAL A 65 1.51 16.21 4.26
CA VAL A 65 1.73 14.91 3.66
C VAL A 65 2.83 14.97 2.60
N ALA A 66 3.71 13.99 2.64
CA ALA A 66 4.57 13.60 1.52
C ALA A 66 4.27 12.15 1.13
N GLY A 67 4.32 11.84 -0.16
CA GLY A 67 4.16 10.50 -0.70
C GLY A 67 5.45 10.01 -1.38
N LEU A 68 5.76 8.73 -1.23
CA LEU A 68 6.88 8.07 -1.89
C LEU A 68 6.38 6.80 -2.57
N ASP A 69 6.76 6.63 -3.83
CA ASP A 69 6.46 5.43 -4.61
C ASP A 69 7.59 5.10 -5.58
N LEU A 70 7.70 3.84 -6.00
CA LEU A 70 8.67 3.39 -7.00
C LEU A 70 8.30 3.84 -8.41
N SER A 71 7.00 3.87 -8.73
CA SER A 71 6.47 4.18 -10.06
C SER A 71 6.26 5.68 -10.23
N ASP A 72 7.01 6.29 -11.16
CA ASP A 72 6.80 7.70 -11.51
C ASP A 72 5.45 7.91 -12.22
N GLU A 73 4.96 6.90 -12.92
CA GLU A 73 3.65 6.91 -13.59
C GLU A 73 2.51 7.01 -12.54
N MET A 74 2.59 6.22 -11.46
CA MET A 74 1.65 6.34 -10.34
C MET A 74 1.73 7.74 -9.72
N LEU A 75 2.94 8.26 -9.55
CA LEU A 75 3.16 9.59 -8.99
C LEU A 75 2.66 10.73 -9.89
N GLU A 76 2.66 10.57 -11.20
CA GLU A 76 2.04 11.54 -12.12
C GLU A 76 0.53 11.66 -11.85
N ILE A 77 -0.15 10.53 -11.67
CA ILE A 77 -1.57 10.50 -11.31
C ILE A 77 -1.77 11.11 -9.91
N ALA A 78 -0.91 10.75 -8.95
CA ALA A 78 -0.96 11.30 -7.60
C ALA A 78 -0.83 12.83 -7.59
N ARG A 79 0.12 13.39 -8.35
CA ARG A 79 0.30 14.85 -8.51
C ARG A 79 -0.93 15.52 -9.11
N LYS A 80 -1.51 14.91 -10.15
CA LYS A 80 -2.74 15.41 -10.78
C LYS A 80 -3.91 15.38 -9.80
N ARG A 81 -4.10 14.26 -9.08
CA ARG A 81 -5.15 14.10 -8.08
C ARG A 81 -5.04 15.12 -6.95
N ALA A 82 -3.85 15.32 -6.40
CA ALA A 82 -3.62 16.32 -5.36
C ALA A 82 -3.95 17.75 -5.84
N LYS A 83 -3.52 18.11 -7.05
CA LYS A 83 -3.83 19.39 -7.68
C LYS A 83 -5.34 19.60 -7.87
N GLU A 84 -6.06 18.60 -8.36
CA GLU A 84 -7.53 18.63 -8.52
C GLU A 84 -8.25 18.75 -7.18
N ALA A 85 -7.70 18.13 -6.14
CA ALA A 85 -8.21 18.23 -4.78
C ALA A 85 -7.87 19.55 -4.07
N GLY A 86 -6.98 20.38 -4.65
CA GLY A 86 -6.50 21.63 -4.05
C GLY A 86 -5.51 21.42 -2.91
N GLU A 87 -4.89 20.23 -2.81
CA GLU A 87 -3.97 19.87 -1.74
C GLU A 87 -2.51 20.01 -2.20
N ALA A 88 -1.65 20.52 -1.31
CA ALA A 88 -0.22 20.66 -1.54
C ALA A 88 0.52 19.45 -0.96
N ILE A 89 0.79 18.44 -1.78
CA ILE A 89 1.46 17.20 -1.37
C ILE A 89 2.76 17.09 -2.19
N GLU A 90 3.87 16.81 -1.51
CA GLU A 90 5.14 16.49 -2.16
C GLU A 90 5.20 15.00 -2.49
N PHE A 91 5.26 14.66 -3.78
CA PHE A 91 5.43 13.28 -4.23
C PHE A 91 6.84 13.06 -4.80
N LYS A 92 7.52 12.02 -4.28
CA LYS A 92 8.89 11.65 -4.66
C LYS A 92 8.95 10.23 -5.16
N GLN A 93 9.64 10.04 -6.29
CA GLN A 93 10.02 8.69 -6.71
C GLN A 93 11.15 8.19 -5.80
N GLY A 94 10.99 6.96 -5.29
CA GLY A 94 12.00 6.37 -4.43
C GLY A 94 11.64 4.96 -3.97
N ASN A 95 12.64 4.27 -3.43
CA ASN A 95 12.47 2.95 -2.85
C ASN A 95 12.38 3.08 -1.32
N MET A 96 11.42 2.40 -0.70
CA MET A 96 11.29 2.39 0.77
C MET A 96 12.48 1.71 1.47
N LEU A 97 13.33 0.99 0.73
CA LEU A 97 14.60 0.45 1.21
C LEU A 97 15.68 1.54 1.39
N ASP A 98 15.48 2.76 0.87
CA ASP A 98 16.39 3.90 1.09
C ASP A 98 15.60 5.19 1.32
N LEU A 99 15.38 5.54 2.58
CA LEU A 99 14.76 6.79 3.01
C LEU A 99 15.77 7.83 3.49
N SER A 100 17.05 7.68 3.16
CA SER A 100 18.13 8.56 3.63
C SER A 100 17.91 10.03 3.25
N GLN A 101 17.21 10.30 2.15
CA GLN A 101 16.88 11.62 1.65
C GLN A 101 15.43 12.06 1.92
N ALA A 102 14.63 11.23 2.58
CA ALA A 102 13.23 11.54 2.83
C ALA A 102 13.01 12.67 3.85
N GLY A 103 13.98 12.85 4.78
CA GLY A 103 13.86 13.81 5.85
C GLY A 103 13.31 13.22 7.14
N LYS A 104 12.61 14.03 7.95
CA LYS A 104 12.04 13.61 9.24
C LYS A 104 10.54 13.81 9.27
N TYR A 105 9.84 12.84 9.84
CA TYR A 105 8.38 12.80 9.93
C TYR A 105 7.92 12.46 11.34
N ASP A 106 6.71 12.87 11.64
CA ASP A 106 6.04 12.48 12.89
C ASP A 106 5.28 11.16 12.73
N LEU A 107 4.81 10.92 11.51
CA LEU A 107 3.99 9.79 11.13
C LEU A 107 4.52 9.18 9.85
N VAL A 108 4.54 7.86 9.80
CA VAL A 108 4.80 7.11 8.56
C VAL A 108 3.68 6.09 8.39
N THR A 109 3.19 5.94 7.18
CA THR A 109 2.21 4.90 6.82
C THR A 109 2.71 4.07 5.65
N CYS A 110 2.34 2.78 5.62
CA CYS A 110 2.56 1.88 4.49
C CYS A 110 1.38 0.91 4.42
N TYR A 111 0.48 1.13 3.47
CA TYR A 111 -0.77 0.39 3.39
C TYR A 111 -0.86 -0.46 2.13
N SER A 112 -2.00 -1.15 2.01
CA SER A 112 -2.27 -2.07 0.89
C SER A 112 -1.20 -3.14 0.76
N ASP A 113 -0.86 -3.77 1.92
CA ASP A 113 0.10 -4.90 1.97
C ASP A 113 1.47 -4.65 1.31
N SER A 114 1.81 -3.39 1.03
CA SER A 114 3.04 -3.06 0.29
C SER A 114 4.32 -3.61 0.93
N ILE A 115 4.33 -3.88 2.24
CA ILE A 115 5.43 -4.59 2.93
C ILE A 115 5.56 -6.05 2.44
N CYS A 116 4.46 -6.68 1.99
CA CYS A 116 4.48 -8.06 1.51
C CYS A 116 5.22 -8.23 0.17
N TYR A 117 5.53 -7.13 -0.52
CA TYR A 117 6.33 -7.13 -1.76
C TYR A 117 7.84 -7.14 -1.53
N MET A 118 8.30 -7.09 -0.29
CA MET A 118 9.74 -7.20 0.00
C MET A 118 10.21 -8.63 -0.29
N ALA A 119 11.38 -8.74 -0.92
CA ALA A 119 11.90 -10.02 -1.43
C ALA A 119 12.11 -11.06 -0.32
N ASP A 120 12.48 -10.59 0.88
CA ASP A 120 12.70 -11.47 2.04
C ASP A 120 12.59 -10.71 3.38
N GLU A 121 12.84 -11.43 4.48
CA GLU A 121 12.84 -10.87 5.84
C GLU A 121 13.91 -9.79 6.04
N VAL A 122 15.01 -9.84 5.29
CA VAL A 122 16.09 -8.85 5.39
C VAL A 122 15.60 -7.52 4.87
N GLU A 123 14.96 -7.50 3.70
CA GLU A 123 14.39 -6.28 3.12
C GLU A 123 13.27 -5.71 4.00
N VAL A 124 12.42 -6.55 4.61
CA VAL A 124 11.42 -6.08 5.59
C VAL A 124 12.10 -5.37 6.76
N GLY A 125 13.17 -5.97 7.30
CA GLY A 125 13.98 -5.37 8.37
C GLY A 125 14.63 -4.06 7.95
N ASP A 126 15.14 -4.00 6.72
CA ASP A 126 15.75 -2.78 6.15
C ASP A 126 14.71 -1.65 6.04
N VAL A 127 13.49 -1.93 5.55
CA VAL A 127 12.40 -0.95 5.55
C VAL A 127 12.11 -0.44 6.96
N PHE A 128 12.01 -1.32 7.95
CA PHE A 128 11.75 -0.91 9.33
C PHE A 128 12.89 -0.04 9.89
N GLN A 129 14.14 -0.35 9.55
CA GLN A 129 15.29 0.47 9.94
C GLN A 129 15.23 1.86 9.28
N GLN A 130 14.89 1.93 7.99
CA GLN A 130 14.72 3.19 7.27
C GLN A 130 13.60 4.04 7.88
N VAL A 131 12.46 3.42 8.18
CA VAL A 131 11.32 4.09 8.85
C VAL A 131 11.72 4.59 10.23
N TYR A 132 12.40 3.76 11.03
CA TYR A 132 12.91 4.17 12.33
C TYR A 132 13.81 5.41 12.21
N ASN A 133 14.71 5.41 11.23
CA ASN A 133 15.63 6.53 11.00
C ASN A 133 14.92 7.81 10.58
N CYS A 134 13.86 7.74 9.77
CA CYS A 134 13.13 8.93 9.30
C CYS A 134 12.07 9.43 10.30
N LEU A 135 11.66 8.65 11.29
CA LEU A 135 10.75 9.09 12.33
C LEU A 135 11.42 10.03 13.34
N ASN A 136 10.69 11.03 13.81
CA ASN A 136 10.99 11.84 14.98
C ASN A 136 10.76 11.02 16.26
N GLU A 137 11.36 11.45 17.38
CA GLU A 137 11.09 10.85 18.70
C GLU A 137 9.58 10.95 19.05
N GLY A 138 9.03 9.84 19.52
CA GLY A 138 7.59 9.69 19.75
C GLY A 138 6.76 9.75 18.46
N GLY A 139 7.39 9.50 17.33
CA GLY A 139 6.71 9.31 16.04
C GLY A 139 6.04 7.95 15.96
N VAL A 140 5.07 7.81 15.05
CA VAL A 140 4.28 6.59 14.88
C VAL A 140 4.41 6.06 13.46
N PHE A 141 4.66 4.77 13.34
CA PHE A 141 4.59 4.02 12.10
C PHE A 141 3.36 3.13 12.11
N ILE A 142 2.53 3.19 11.07
CA ILE A 142 1.40 2.29 10.89
C ILE A 142 1.54 1.60 9.54
N PHE A 143 1.50 0.28 9.55
CA PHE A 143 1.47 -0.50 8.33
C PHE A 143 0.49 -1.66 8.45
N ASP A 144 0.05 -2.17 7.33
CA ASP A 144 -0.72 -3.40 7.27
C ASP A 144 -0.05 -4.45 6.38
N VAL A 145 -0.39 -5.70 6.66
CA VAL A 145 0.06 -6.87 5.91
C VAL A 145 -1.06 -7.89 5.83
N HIS A 146 -1.03 -8.75 4.85
CA HIS A 146 -1.84 -9.95 4.86
C HIS A 146 -1.51 -10.81 6.08
N SER A 147 -2.52 -11.45 6.68
CA SER A 147 -2.28 -12.47 7.69
C SER A 147 -1.81 -13.76 7.03
N THR A 148 -1.16 -14.64 7.79
CA THR A 148 -0.82 -16.00 7.31
C THR A 148 -2.08 -16.81 6.95
N TYR A 149 -3.23 -16.53 7.55
CA TYR A 149 -4.50 -17.14 7.15
C TYR A 149 -4.93 -16.68 5.74
N GLN A 150 -4.73 -15.41 5.40
CA GLN A 150 -5.05 -14.87 4.08
C GLN A 150 -4.21 -15.55 2.99
N THR A 151 -2.88 -15.60 3.19
CA THR A 151 -1.95 -16.18 2.22
C THR A 151 -2.02 -17.69 2.12
N ASP A 152 -2.22 -18.40 3.25
CA ASP A 152 -2.16 -19.88 3.25
C ASP A 152 -3.50 -20.53 2.95
N THR A 153 -4.63 -19.83 3.17
CA THR A 153 -5.95 -20.45 3.13
C THR A 153 -6.93 -19.75 2.20
N VAL A 154 -6.91 -18.42 2.14
CA VAL A 154 -7.92 -17.65 1.41
C VAL A 154 -7.50 -17.43 -0.05
N PHE A 155 -6.27 -17.02 -0.27
CA PHE A 155 -5.75 -16.72 -1.59
C PHE A 155 -5.51 -17.94 -2.49
N PRO A 156 -4.93 -19.07 -2.01
CA PRO A 156 -4.67 -20.21 -2.89
C PRO A 156 -5.92 -20.72 -3.60
N GLY A 157 -5.93 -20.62 -4.93
CA GLY A 157 -7.08 -21.00 -5.77
C GLY A 157 -8.19 -19.94 -5.84
N TYR A 158 -7.94 -18.73 -5.31
CA TYR A 158 -8.84 -17.61 -5.55
C TYR A 158 -8.78 -17.18 -7.01
N SER A 159 -9.94 -16.95 -7.60
CA SER A 159 -10.07 -16.42 -8.95
C SER A 159 -11.16 -15.36 -8.95
N TYR A 160 -10.87 -14.24 -9.56
CA TYR A 160 -11.81 -13.13 -9.74
C TYR A 160 -11.76 -12.66 -11.19
N HIS A 161 -12.90 -12.24 -11.69
CA HIS A 161 -12.95 -11.60 -12.99
C HIS A 161 -13.95 -10.44 -12.96
N GLU A 162 -13.66 -9.45 -13.77
CA GLU A 162 -14.55 -8.34 -14.02
C GLU A 162 -14.68 -8.12 -15.52
N ASN A 163 -15.85 -7.72 -15.97
CA ASN A 163 -16.14 -7.45 -17.36
C ASN A 163 -17.01 -6.19 -17.45
N ALA A 164 -16.34 -5.07 -17.65
CA ALA A 164 -16.95 -3.76 -17.88
C ALA A 164 -16.99 -3.40 -19.37
N GLU A 165 -17.53 -2.25 -19.73
CA GLU A 165 -17.63 -1.80 -21.13
C GLU A 165 -16.24 -1.47 -21.70
N GLU A 166 -15.38 -0.82 -20.91
CA GLU A 166 -14.08 -0.31 -21.36
C GLU A 166 -12.90 -1.21 -20.95
N PHE A 167 -13.11 -2.17 -20.04
CA PHE A 167 -12.08 -3.11 -19.62
C PHE A 167 -12.64 -4.47 -19.20
N ALA A 168 -11.79 -5.49 -19.29
CA ALA A 168 -12.02 -6.77 -18.61
C ALA A 168 -10.74 -7.16 -17.85
N MET A 169 -10.91 -7.89 -16.76
CA MET A 169 -9.84 -8.34 -15.90
C MET A 169 -10.05 -9.79 -15.47
N VAL A 170 -8.95 -10.53 -15.39
CA VAL A 170 -8.87 -11.85 -14.74
C VAL A 170 -7.76 -11.77 -13.70
N TRP A 171 -8.04 -12.23 -12.51
CA TRP A 171 -7.10 -12.32 -11.41
C TRP A 171 -7.15 -13.73 -10.83
N ASP A 172 -6.07 -14.47 -10.99
CA ASP A 172 -5.90 -15.80 -10.41
C ASP A 172 -4.77 -15.75 -9.36
N THR A 173 -4.94 -16.51 -8.28
CA THR A 173 -3.95 -16.55 -7.19
C THR A 173 -3.55 -17.99 -6.89
N TYR A 174 -2.24 -18.19 -6.75
CA TYR A 174 -1.63 -19.48 -6.47
C TYR A 174 -0.79 -19.41 -5.19
N ALA A 175 -0.69 -20.54 -4.48
CA ALA A 175 0.34 -20.68 -3.45
C ALA A 175 1.72 -20.72 -4.12
N ASP A 176 2.70 -20.07 -3.51
CA ASP A 176 4.08 -20.10 -3.93
C ASP A 176 4.88 -21.14 -3.12
N GLU A 177 6.16 -21.36 -3.49
CA GLU A 177 7.03 -22.35 -2.86
C GLU A 177 7.44 -21.96 -1.42
N ALA A 178 7.61 -20.67 -1.16
CA ALA A 178 7.98 -20.19 0.17
C ALA A 178 6.77 -20.21 1.14
N PRO A 179 6.98 -20.44 2.45
CA PRO A 179 5.90 -20.31 3.42
C PRO A 179 5.26 -18.94 3.42
N HIS A 180 3.94 -18.88 3.49
CA HIS A 180 3.15 -17.66 3.57
C HIS A 180 3.30 -16.72 2.36
N SER A 181 3.64 -17.28 1.20
CA SER A 181 3.75 -16.52 -0.05
C SER A 181 2.70 -16.96 -1.07
N VAL A 182 2.35 -16.03 -1.95
CA VAL A 182 1.39 -16.22 -3.03
C VAL A 182 1.86 -15.51 -4.29
N VAL A 183 1.43 -16.02 -5.42
CA VAL A 183 1.59 -15.38 -6.72
C VAL A 183 0.21 -14.99 -7.23
N HIS A 184 0.04 -13.72 -7.55
CA HIS A 184 -1.14 -13.18 -8.21
C HIS A 184 -0.82 -12.97 -9.69
N GLU A 185 -1.56 -13.62 -10.56
CA GLU A 185 -1.52 -13.39 -12.00
C GLU A 185 -2.73 -12.55 -12.40
N LEU A 186 -2.46 -11.34 -12.90
CA LEU A 186 -3.48 -10.42 -13.36
C LEU A 186 -3.38 -10.24 -14.87
N THR A 187 -4.48 -10.43 -15.57
CA THR A 187 -4.60 -10.13 -16.99
C THR A 187 -5.66 -9.05 -17.17
N PHE A 188 -5.27 -7.97 -17.82
CA PHE A 188 -6.17 -6.88 -18.18
C PHE A 188 -6.37 -6.84 -19.68
N PHE A 189 -7.58 -6.56 -20.10
CA PHE A 189 -7.94 -6.24 -21.48
C PHE A 189 -8.53 -4.84 -21.46
N LEU A 190 -7.84 -3.88 -22.05
CA LEU A 190 -8.22 -2.48 -22.05
C LEU A 190 -8.63 -2.04 -23.44
N GLN A 191 -9.79 -1.38 -23.53
CA GLN A 191 -10.32 -0.94 -24.82
C GLN A 191 -9.56 0.30 -25.31
N ASP A 192 -9.01 0.19 -26.51
CA ASP A 192 -8.38 1.30 -27.23
C ASP A 192 -9.43 2.22 -27.89
N GLU A 193 -9.00 3.38 -28.36
CA GLU A 193 -9.88 4.36 -29.03
C GLU A 193 -10.58 3.80 -30.28
N ASP A 194 -10.02 2.77 -30.92
CA ASP A 194 -10.60 2.10 -32.09
C ASP A 194 -11.56 0.96 -31.73
N GLY A 195 -11.82 0.75 -30.43
CA GLY A 195 -12.72 -0.27 -29.90
C GLY A 195 -12.12 -1.66 -29.79
N ARG A 196 -10.84 -1.83 -30.04
CA ARG A 196 -10.11 -3.09 -29.80
C ARG A 196 -9.65 -3.17 -28.38
N PHE A 197 -9.38 -4.40 -27.93
CA PHE A 197 -8.81 -4.66 -26.61
C PHE A 197 -7.33 -5.02 -26.70
N THR A 198 -6.51 -4.29 -25.98
CA THR A 198 -5.10 -4.62 -25.79
C THR A 198 -4.94 -5.36 -24.47
N ARG A 199 -4.18 -6.49 -24.49
CA ARG A 199 -3.91 -7.31 -23.32
C ARG A 199 -2.66 -6.84 -22.60
N TYR A 200 -2.74 -6.78 -21.26
CA TYR A 200 -1.63 -6.54 -20.34
C TYR A 200 -1.62 -7.63 -19.28
N ASP A 201 -0.45 -8.15 -18.96
CA ASP A 201 -0.26 -9.16 -17.93
C ASP A 201 0.67 -8.64 -16.86
N GLU A 202 0.33 -8.91 -15.61
CA GLU A 202 1.14 -8.61 -14.44
C GLU A 202 1.22 -9.83 -13.53
N VAL A 203 2.37 -9.97 -12.89
CA VAL A 203 2.62 -10.98 -11.87
C VAL A 203 3.08 -10.27 -10.61
N HIS A 204 2.39 -10.53 -9.52
CA HIS A 204 2.72 -9.99 -8.21
C HIS A 204 3.03 -11.13 -7.27
N GLU A 205 4.21 -11.08 -6.68
CA GLU A 205 4.65 -12.01 -5.66
C GLU A 205 4.57 -11.33 -4.30
N GLU A 206 3.83 -11.92 -3.38
CA GLU A 206 3.65 -11.38 -2.05
C GLU A 206 3.99 -12.42 -1.01
N ARG A 207 4.65 -11.97 0.06
CA ARG A 207 4.96 -12.80 1.21
C ARG A 207 4.66 -12.09 2.51
N THR A 208 3.99 -12.78 3.41
CA THR A 208 3.84 -12.34 4.79
C THR A 208 4.63 -13.27 5.74
N TYR A 209 4.67 -12.92 7.00
CA TYR A 209 5.40 -13.66 8.02
C TYR A 209 4.55 -13.81 9.27
N GLU A 210 4.94 -14.74 10.14
CA GLU A 210 4.35 -14.83 11.47
C GLU A 210 4.57 -13.53 12.27
N VAL A 211 3.63 -13.18 13.15
CA VAL A 211 3.72 -11.96 13.98
C VAL A 211 5.04 -11.87 14.76
N LEU A 212 5.57 -13.02 15.19
CA LEU A 212 6.86 -13.07 15.90
C LEU A 212 8.03 -12.59 15.02
N THR A 213 8.02 -12.88 13.73
CA THR A 213 9.04 -12.38 12.79
C THR A 213 9.00 -10.86 12.70
N TYR A 214 7.81 -10.27 12.52
CA TYR A 214 7.66 -8.81 12.53
C TYR A 214 8.11 -8.19 13.86
N ASP A 215 7.81 -8.82 15.00
CA ASP A 215 8.25 -8.37 16.32
C ASP A 215 9.78 -8.29 16.41
N ILE A 216 10.46 -9.36 16.01
CA ILE A 216 11.93 -9.44 16.01
C ILE A 216 12.52 -8.37 15.09
N LEU A 217 11.99 -8.19 13.89
CA LEU A 217 12.50 -7.22 12.92
C LEU A 217 12.28 -5.77 13.38
N LEU A 218 11.14 -5.47 14.00
CA LEU A 218 10.86 -4.17 14.60
C LEU A 218 11.80 -3.87 15.77
N GLU A 219 12.05 -4.86 16.65
CA GLU A 219 13.00 -4.73 17.75
C GLU A 219 14.43 -4.47 17.25
N GLN A 220 14.87 -5.21 16.22
CA GLN A 220 16.18 -5.02 15.59
C GLN A 220 16.33 -3.62 14.96
N ALA A 221 15.27 -3.07 14.39
CA ALA A 221 15.24 -1.71 13.85
C ALA A 221 15.28 -0.62 14.95
N GLY A 222 15.04 -0.98 16.22
CA GLY A 222 15.10 -0.09 17.38
C GLY A 222 13.74 0.28 17.98
N PHE A 223 12.63 -0.22 17.43
CA PHE A 223 11.31 -0.03 18.03
C PHE A 223 11.16 -0.89 19.28
N LYS A 224 10.48 -0.35 20.30
CA LYS A 224 10.37 -1.02 21.62
C LYS A 224 9.13 -1.87 21.75
N SER A 225 8.07 -1.52 21.07
CA SER A 225 6.78 -2.20 21.14
C SER A 225 5.86 -1.78 20.00
N PHE A 226 4.87 -2.59 19.74
CA PHE A 226 3.78 -2.27 18.84
C PHE A 226 2.43 -2.73 19.42
N LYS A 227 1.36 -2.19 18.88
CA LYS A 227 0.00 -2.71 19.08
C LYS A 227 -0.43 -3.41 17.80
N LEU A 228 -0.99 -4.59 17.93
CA LEU A 228 -1.47 -5.40 16.82
C LEU A 228 -2.99 -5.43 16.79
N TYR A 229 -3.54 -5.07 15.63
CA TYR A 229 -4.97 -5.06 15.35
C TYR A 229 -5.28 -5.88 14.09
N ALA A 230 -6.55 -6.10 13.80
CA ALA A 230 -6.96 -6.84 12.61
C ALA A 230 -8.20 -6.27 11.95
N ASP A 231 -8.28 -6.44 10.64
CA ASP A 231 -9.48 -6.22 9.83
C ASP A 231 -10.08 -4.81 10.01
N PHE A 232 -9.22 -3.78 10.16
CA PHE A 232 -9.56 -2.36 10.41
C PHE A 232 -10.25 -2.07 11.75
N GLU A 233 -10.36 -3.08 12.62
CA GLU A 233 -10.97 -2.95 13.94
C GLU A 233 -9.90 -2.80 15.04
N ASP A 234 -10.24 -2.09 16.12
CA ASP A 234 -9.37 -1.97 17.31
C ASP A 234 -9.44 -3.24 18.17
N LYS A 235 -9.30 -4.39 17.52
CA LYS A 235 -9.36 -5.73 18.11
C LYS A 235 -8.12 -6.54 17.75
N LYS A 236 -7.71 -7.40 18.67
CA LYS A 236 -6.63 -8.34 18.40
C LYS A 236 -7.00 -9.31 17.27
N PRO A 237 -6.01 -9.78 16.49
CA PRO A 237 -6.22 -10.79 15.47
C PRO A 237 -6.91 -12.05 16.04
N ARG A 238 -7.77 -12.63 15.22
CA ARG A 238 -8.38 -13.94 15.40
C ARG A 238 -7.79 -14.92 14.38
N LYS A 239 -8.04 -16.21 14.57
CA LYS A 239 -7.53 -17.26 13.69
C LYS A 239 -7.86 -17.06 12.20
N LYS A 240 -8.93 -16.33 11.89
CA LYS A 240 -9.43 -16.08 10.53
C LYS A 240 -9.44 -14.59 10.17
N SER A 241 -8.64 -13.78 10.85
CA SER A 241 -8.43 -12.41 10.42
C SER A 241 -7.64 -12.40 9.13
N ASN A 242 -8.04 -11.57 8.17
CA ASN A 242 -7.43 -11.52 6.84
C ASN A 242 -6.23 -10.56 6.79
N ARG A 243 -6.29 -9.48 7.55
CA ARG A 243 -5.32 -8.40 7.51
C ARG A 243 -4.88 -8.00 8.91
N TRP A 244 -3.58 -7.82 9.09
CA TRP A 244 -2.98 -7.35 10.34
C TRP A 244 -2.53 -5.91 10.20
N PHE A 245 -2.75 -5.13 11.25
CA PHE A 245 -2.34 -3.74 11.36
C PHE A 245 -1.38 -3.57 12.53
N PHE A 246 -0.20 -3.05 12.26
CA PHE A 246 0.81 -2.75 13.26
C PHE A 246 0.83 -1.25 13.52
N VAL A 247 0.69 -0.85 14.78
CA VAL A 247 0.84 0.53 15.24
C VAL A 247 2.07 0.60 16.13
N VAL A 248 3.14 1.17 15.64
CA VAL A 248 4.49 1.11 16.20
C VAL A 248 4.93 2.51 16.62
N GLU A 249 5.44 2.68 17.84
CA GLU A 249 5.94 3.94 18.38
C GLU A 249 7.48 3.92 18.49
N LYS A 250 8.13 5.00 18.01
CA LYS A 250 9.56 5.23 18.17
C LYS A 250 9.90 5.80 19.52
#